data_6b440d9ac7344aaaa0846e11218766a0
#
_entry.id   6b440d9ac7344aaaa0846e11218766a0
#
_cell.length_a   1.000
_cell.length_b   1.000
_cell.length_c   1.000
_cell.angle_alpha   90.00
_cell.angle_beta   90.00
_cell.angle_gamma   90.00
#
_symmetry.space_group_name_H-M   'P 1'
#
loop_
_entity.id
_entity.type
_entity.pdbx_description
1 polymer ?
#
loop_
_entity_poly.entity_id
_entity_poly.type
_entity_poly.pdbx_seq_one_letter_code
_entity_poly.pdbx_strand_id
1 'polypeptide(L)'
;MNINKILKVLLLFLTVLFFQFQFQGLKAEDTNNLDDEELPAIDPFAGGVGNNNQVSTETTGQMSQGGGLLNGMRLVGTILGENKKIAIFSSPDGGAFKFEENKAVTDSITLIEVFNEVVIVRDDSSNEYEVYMNNIIKPSDG
;
A
#
# COMPACT_ATOMS: atom_id res chain seq x y z
N MET A 1 -29.70 56.75 6.85
CA MET A 1 -29.31 55.44 6.25
C MET A 1 -28.69 54.61 7.39
N ASN A 2 -29.27 53.44 7.77
CA ASN A 2 -28.87 52.71 8.98
C ASN A 2 -27.48 52.10 8.81
N ILE A 3 -26.54 52.50 9.68
CA ILE A 3 -25.16 52.03 9.76
C ILE A 3 -25.08 50.50 9.71
N ASN A 4 -26.01 49.81 10.41
CA ASN A 4 -26.07 48.35 10.42
C ASN A 4 -26.42 47.72 9.05
N LYS A 5 -27.10 48.41 8.16
CA LYS A 5 -27.37 47.91 6.81
C LYS A 5 -26.11 48.05 5.91
N ILE A 6 -25.40 49.16 6.07
CA ILE A 6 -24.15 49.41 5.33
C ILE A 6 -23.10 48.41 5.76
N LEU A 7 -22.99 48.13 7.08
CA LEU A 7 -22.02 47.14 7.58
C LEU A 7 -22.27 45.72 7.06
N LYS A 8 -23.57 45.32 7.00
CA LYS A 8 -23.96 44.01 6.46
C LYS A 8 -23.63 43.88 4.97
N VAL A 9 -23.88 44.94 4.17
CA VAL A 9 -23.57 44.94 2.74
C VAL A 9 -22.06 44.93 2.52
N LEU A 10 -21.29 45.68 3.32
CA LEU A 10 -19.83 45.67 3.24
C LEU A 10 -19.24 44.30 3.59
N LEU A 11 -19.77 43.64 4.62
CA LEU A 11 -19.34 42.30 5.03
C LEU A 11 -19.65 41.25 3.96
N LEU A 12 -20.81 41.36 3.31
CA LEU A 12 -21.20 40.47 2.21
C LEU A 12 -20.31 40.68 0.98
N PHE A 13 -19.95 41.92 0.67
CA PHE A 13 -19.03 42.22 -0.42
C PHE A 13 -17.62 41.70 -0.15
N LEU A 14 -17.15 41.78 1.09
CA LEU A 14 -15.86 41.27 1.51
C LEU A 14 -15.78 39.74 1.38
N THR A 15 -16.86 39.02 1.74
CA THR A 15 -16.91 37.56 1.60
C THR A 15 -16.89 37.10 0.15
N VAL A 16 -17.59 37.81 -0.74
CA VAL A 16 -17.59 37.53 -2.19
C VAL A 16 -16.20 37.77 -2.79
N LEU A 17 -15.51 38.83 -2.37
CA LEU A 17 -14.16 39.15 -2.81
C LEU A 17 -13.13 38.10 -2.37
N PHE A 18 -13.30 37.54 -1.15
CA PHE A 18 -12.44 36.47 -0.65
C PHE A 18 -12.64 35.17 -1.40
N PHE A 19 -13.87 34.90 -1.90
CA PHE A 19 -14.16 33.69 -2.66
C PHE A 19 -13.55 33.71 -4.08
N GLN A 20 -13.34 34.87 -4.65
CA GLN A 20 -12.72 35.04 -5.97
C GLN A 20 -11.20 34.75 -5.95
N PHE A 21 -10.57 34.87 -4.78
CA PHE A 21 -9.12 34.63 -4.66
C PHE A 21 -8.73 33.16 -4.57
N GLN A 22 -9.70 32.26 -4.30
CA GLN A 22 -9.44 30.82 -4.20
C GLN A 22 -9.42 30.10 -5.57
N PHE A 23 -9.78 30.79 -6.66
CA PHE A 23 -9.83 30.22 -8.01
C PHE A 23 -8.65 30.62 -8.90
N GLN A 24 -7.53 31.02 -8.36
CA GLN A 24 -6.29 31.09 -9.12
C GLN A 24 -5.79 29.67 -9.33
N GLY A 25 -6.29 29.07 -10.42
CA GLY A 25 -6.01 27.71 -10.83
C GLY A 25 -4.52 27.44 -10.89
N LEU A 26 -4.12 26.31 -10.35
CA LEU A 26 -2.90 25.62 -10.68
C LEU A 26 -2.83 25.50 -12.21
N LYS A 27 -2.09 26.42 -12.85
CA LYS A 27 -1.62 26.21 -14.21
C LYS A 27 -0.59 25.10 -14.11
N ALA A 28 -0.91 23.93 -14.61
CA ALA A 28 0.09 22.93 -14.97
C ALA A 28 1.03 23.62 -15.97
N GLU A 29 2.28 23.73 -15.60
CA GLU A 29 3.35 24.18 -16.48
C GLU A 29 3.57 23.07 -17.51
N ASP A 30 3.14 23.33 -18.73
CA ASP A 30 3.45 22.53 -19.91
C ASP A 30 4.96 22.67 -20.17
N THR A 31 5.76 21.82 -19.56
CA THR A 31 7.16 21.66 -19.91
C THR A 31 7.27 20.81 -21.18
N ASN A 32 6.86 21.39 -22.31
CA ASN A 32 7.22 20.90 -23.63
C ASN A 32 8.66 21.36 -23.94
N ASN A 33 9.64 20.77 -23.29
CA ASN A 33 11.01 20.65 -23.72
C ASN A 33 11.49 19.27 -23.35
N LEU A 34 10.94 18.28 -24.04
CA LEU A 34 11.59 17.01 -24.16
C LEU A 34 12.50 17.11 -25.37
N ASP A 35 13.79 17.39 -25.13
CA ASP A 35 14.83 16.97 -26.04
C ASP A 35 14.58 15.49 -26.30
N ASP A 36 14.50 15.13 -27.59
CA ASP A 36 14.37 13.77 -28.07
C ASP A 36 15.58 12.92 -27.67
N GLU A 37 15.73 12.61 -26.40
CA GLU A 37 16.47 11.44 -25.99
C GLU A 37 15.53 10.25 -26.19
N GLU A 38 15.72 9.53 -27.27
CA GLU A 38 15.09 8.22 -27.49
C GLU A 38 15.41 7.34 -26.29
N LEU A 39 14.53 7.37 -25.28
CA LEU A 39 14.55 6.37 -24.23
C LEU A 39 14.35 5.01 -24.90
N PRO A 40 15.23 4.03 -24.65
CA PRO A 40 15.06 2.72 -25.21
C PRO A 40 13.65 2.23 -24.83
N ALA A 41 12.87 1.86 -25.85
CA ALA A 41 11.51 1.36 -25.70
C ALA A 41 11.50 -0.03 -25.04
N ILE A 42 12.02 -0.09 -23.83
CA ILE A 42 11.87 -1.25 -22.97
C ILE A 42 10.66 -0.93 -22.08
N ASP A 43 9.53 -1.49 -22.46
CA ASP A 43 8.34 -1.47 -21.61
C ASP A 43 8.70 -2.16 -20.28
N PRO A 44 8.80 -1.44 -19.14
CA PRO A 44 9.13 -2.05 -17.86
C PRO A 44 8.04 -3.03 -17.39
N PHE A 45 6.88 -3.04 -18.06
CA PHE A 45 5.77 -3.95 -17.81
C PHE A 45 5.59 -5.02 -18.89
N ALA A 46 6.42 -5.00 -19.93
CA ALA A 46 6.52 -6.11 -20.85
C ALA A 46 7.12 -7.31 -20.10
N GLY A 47 6.28 -8.02 -19.38
CA GLY A 47 6.62 -9.24 -18.67
C GLY A 47 7.29 -10.19 -19.65
N GLY A 48 8.61 -10.36 -19.51
CA GLY A 48 9.39 -11.27 -20.31
C GLY A 48 8.81 -12.66 -20.24
N VAL A 49 8.18 -13.09 -21.32
CA VAL A 49 7.82 -14.48 -21.55
C VAL A 49 9.12 -15.27 -21.66
N GLY A 50 9.41 -16.04 -20.65
CA GLY A 50 10.24 -17.23 -20.77
C GLY A 50 11.75 -17.02 -20.77
N ASN A 51 12.34 -17.32 -19.65
CA ASN A 51 13.43 -18.30 -19.70
C ASN A 51 13.50 -19.03 -18.36
N ASN A 52 13.15 -20.32 -18.37
CA ASN A 52 13.42 -21.27 -17.33
C ASN A 52 14.94 -21.42 -17.17
N ASN A 53 15.55 -20.64 -16.31
CA ASN A 53 16.82 -21.01 -15.72
C ASN A 53 16.58 -21.25 -14.23
N GLN A 54 16.33 -22.52 -13.89
CA GLN A 54 16.54 -23.06 -12.57
C GLN A 54 17.97 -22.74 -12.14
N VAL A 55 18.11 -21.72 -11.31
CA VAL A 55 19.28 -21.64 -10.44
C VAL A 55 18.84 -22.32 -9.13
N SER A 56 19.17 -23.61 -9.05
CA SER A 56 19.15 -24.35 -7.80
C SER A 56 20.22 -23.78 -6.90
N THR A 57 19.85 -22.90 -5.99
CA THR A 57 20.68 -22.59 -4.84
C THR A 57 20.06 -23.35 -3.67
N GLU A 58 20.65 -24.48 -3.35
CA GLU A 58 20.38 -25.20 -2.12
C GLU A 58 20.73 -24.28 -0.94
N THR A 59 19.72 -23.74 -0.30
CA THR A 59 19.83 -23.19 1.04
C THR A 59 18.76 -23.88 1.87
N THR A 60 19.23 -24.73 2.76
CA THR A 60 18.50 -25.51 3.75
C THR A 60 17.70 -24.56 4.66
N GLY A 61 16.47 -24.35 4.31
CA GLY A 61 15.42 -23.69 5.07
C GLY A 61 14.19 -23.79 4.19
N GLN A 62 13.20 -24.56 4.58
CA GLN A 62 11.97 -24.73 3.82
C GLN A 62 11.31 -23.35 3.61
N MET A 63 11.70 -22.65 2.55
CA MET A 63 10.97 -21.51 2.03
C MET A 63 9.72 -22.05 1.34
N SER A 64 8.63 -22.16 2.06
CA SER A 64 7.34 -22.36 1.44
C SER A 64 7.03 -21.11 0.63
N GLN A 65 7.13 -21.20 -0.70
CA GLN A 65 6.49 -20.21 -1.56
C GLN A 65 5.02 -20.13 -1.14
N GLY A 66 4.59 -18.95 -0.70
CA GLY A 66 3.38 -18.69 0.10
C GLY A 66 2.01 -19.06 -0.49
N GLY A 67 1.93 -20.11 -1.30
CA GLY A 67 0.67 -20.57 -1.88
C GLY A 67 -0.24 -21.33 -0.91
N GLY A 68 0.29 -21.89 0.19
CA GLY A 68 -0.47 -22.75 1.10
C GLY A 68 -1.01 -22.03 2.32
N LEU A 69 -0.18 -21.35 3.08
CA LEU A 69 -0.51 -20.82 4.41
C LEU A 69 -1.55 -19.68 4.36
N LEU A 70 -1.42 -18.78 3.40
CA LEU A 70 -2.24 -17.58 3.26
C LEU A 70 -3.22 -17.65 2.08
N ASN A 71 -3.55 -18.85 1.58
CA ASN A 71 -4.45 -19.03 0.42
C ASN A 71 -4.01 -18.23 -0.82
N GLY A 72 -2.71 -18.10 -1.04
CA GLY A 72 -2.13 -17.34 -2.14
C GLY A 72 -2.08 -15.81 -1.94
N MET A 73 -2.55 -15.30 -0.81
CA MET A 73 -2.38 -13.88 -0.47
C MET A 73 -0.92 -13.56 -0.18
N ARG A 74 -0.52 -12.33 -0.49
CA ARG A 74 0.83 -11.79 -0.28
C ARG A 74 0.77 -10.51 0.51
N LEU A 75 1.67 -10.34 1.46
CA LEU A 75 1.86 -9.08 2.16
C LEU A 75 2.39 -8.02 1.17
N VAL A 76 1.68 -6.91 1.03
CA VAL A 76 2.04 -5.82 0.11
C VAL A 76 2.26 -4.49 0.81
N GLY A 77 1.93 -4.41 2.09
CA GLY A 77 2.16 -3.19 2.86
C GLY A 77 1.84 -3.34 4.33
N THR A 78 2.42 -2.45 5.12
CA THR A 78 2.13 -2.30 6.55
C THR A 78 1.89 -0.84 6.88
N ILE A 79 1.01 -0.57 7.83
CA ILE A 79 0.74 0.76 8.37
C ILE A 79 0.94 0.68 9.87
N LEU A 80 1.90 1.44 10.36
CA LEU A 80 2.24 1.51 11.79
C LEU A 80 1.78 2.85 12.34
N GLY A 81 0.72 2.85 13.11
CA GLY A 81 0.20 4.02 13.83
C GLY A 81 0.34 3.83 15.34
N GLU A 82 0.16 4.91 16.10
CA GLU A 82 0.27 4.88 17.57
C GLU A 82 -0.76 3.93 18.22
N ASN A 83 -1.99 3.88 17.68
CA ASN A 83 -3.09 3.11 18.25
C ASN A 83 -3.54 1.93 17.37
N LYS A 84 -3.02 1.83 16.17
CA LYS A 84 -3.40 0.83 15.19
C LYS A 84 -2.23 0.44 14.33
N LYS A 85 -2.05 -0.87 14.18
CA LYS A 85 -1.13 -1.44 13.22
C LYS A 85 -1.93 -2.32 12.25
N ILE A 86 -1.68 -2.17 10.97
CA ILE A 86 -2.46 -2.76 9.89
C ILE A 86 -1.53 -3.43 8.89
N ALA A 87 -1.82 -4.67 8.53
CA ALA A 87 -1.22 -5.35 7.40
C ALA A 87 -2.15 -5.28 6.17
N ILE A 88 -1.57 -5.09 5.01
CA ILE A 88 -2.28 -5.06 3.72
C ILE A 88 -1.82 -6.27 2.92
N PHE A 89 -2.77 -7.13 2.58
CA PHE A 89 -2.53 -8.31 1.74
C PHE A 89 -3.22 -8.15 0.40
N SER A 90 -2.54 -8.58 -0.66
CA SER A 90 -3.11 -8.72 -1.99
C SER A 90 -3.50 -10.18 -2.20
N SER A 91 -4.71 -10.43 -2.71
CA SER A 91 -5.16 -11.76 -3.12
C SER A 91 -4.81 -12.08 -4.58
N PRO A 92 -4.83 -13.35 -4.97
CA PRO A 92 -4.50 -13.76 -6.33
C PRO A 92 -5.43 -13.19 -7.42
N ASP A 93 -6.66 -12.85 -7.06
CA ASP A 93 -7.65 -12.21 -7.94
C ASP A 93 -7.47 -10.69 -8.07
N GLY A 94 -6.43 -10.12 -7.45
CA GLY A 94 -6.10 -8.70 -7.51
C GLY A 94 -6.79 -7.84 -6.45
N GLY A 95 -7.55 -8.43 -5.53
CA GLY A 95 -8.11 -7.73 -4.37
C GLY A 95 -7.04 -7.31 -3.36
N ALA A 96 -7.31 -6.24 -2.60
CA ALA A 96 -6.51 -5.83 -1.47
C ALA A 96 -7.33 -5.81 -0.19
N PHE A 97 -6.81 -6.45 0.86
CA PHE A 97 -7.47 -6.60 2.15
C PHE A 97 -6.62 -6.03 3.26
N LYS A 98 -7.25 -5.39 4.23
CA LYS A 98 -6.62 -4.80 5.40
C LYS A 98 -6.99 -5.58 6.65
N PHE A 99 -5.99 -5.99 7.41
CA PHE A 99 -6.17 -6.69 8.67
C PHE A 99 -5.45 -5.94 9.79
N GLU A 100 -6.12 -5.78 10.92
CA GLU A 100 -5.54 -5.27 12.16
C GLU A 100 -4.93 -6.40 12.97
N GLU A 101 -4.03 -6.09 13.89
CA GLU A 101 -3.50 -7.07 14.85
C GLU A 101 -4.63 -7.80 15.58
N ASN A 102 -4.42 -9.08 15.85
CA ASN A 102 -5.37 -10.00 16.48
C ASN A 102 -6.66 -10.25 15.65
N LYS A 103 -6.61 -10.07 14.33
CA LYS A 103 -7.70 -10.41 13.40
C LYS A 103 -7.34 -11.62 12.55
N ALA A 104 -8.35 -12.45 12.25
CA ALA A 104 -8.20 -13.56 11.34
C ALA A 104 -7.94 -13.02 9.91
N VAL A 105 -6.90 -13.56 9.28
CA VAL A 105 -6.52 -13.29 7.87
C VAL A 105 -7.19 -14.32 6.97
N THR A 106 -7.20 -15.57 7.42
CA THR A 106 -7.95 -16.69 6.80
C THR A 106 -8.69 -17.44 7.89
N ASP A 107 -9.43 -18.48 7.53
CA ASP A 107 -10.15 -19.32 8.50
C ASP A 107 -9.23 -19.98 9.53
N SER A 108 -7.94 -20.21 9.16
CA SER A 108 -6.96 -20.91 9.99
C SER A 108 -5.75 -20.04 10.40
N ILE A 109 -5.70 -18.78 9.97
CA ILE A 109 -4.55 -17.91 10.22
C ILE A 109 -4.98 -16.59 10.87
N THR A 110 -4.35 -16.26 11.99
CA THR A 110 -4.56 -15.00 12.70
C THR A 110 -3.32 -14.12 12.62
N LEU A 111 -3.50 -12.85 12.32
CA LEU A 111 -2.44 -11.83 12.39
C LEU A 111 -2.16 -11.50 13.86
N ILE A 112 -0.94 -11.71 14.31
CA ILE A 112 -0.55 -11.49 15.72
C ILE A 112 0.09 -10.12 15.88
N GLU A 113 1.10 -9.81 15.08
CA GLU A 113 1.85 -8.57 15.20
C GLU A 113 2.26 -8.02 13.84
N VAL A 114 2.33 -6.68 13.74
CA VAL A 114 2.72 -5.97 12.51
C VAL A 114 3.95 -5.13 12.77
N PHE A 115 5.00 -5.38 12.00
CA PHE A 115 6.24 -4.60 11.94
C PHE A 115 6.39 -3.93 10.58
N ASN A 116 7.47 -3.19 10.41
CA ASN A 116 7.86 -2.67 9.12
C ASN A 116 8.34 -3.81 8.22
N GLU A 117 7.67 -4.00 7.07
CA GLU A 117 8.00 -5.02 6.03
C GLU A 117 7.78 -6.49 6.41
N VAL A 118 7.38 -6.80 7.64
CA VAL A 118 7.13 -8.16 8.11
C VAL A 118 5.95 -8.19 9.07
N VAL A 119 5.20 -9.27 9.07
CA VAL A 119 4.14 -9.53 10.04
C VAL A 119 4.28 -10.91 10.63
N ILE A 120 3.84 -11.08 11.88
CA ILE A 120 3.73 -12.38 12.53
C ILE A 120 2.31 -12.86 12.40
N VAL A 121 2.16 -14.06 11.88
CA VAL A 121 0.87 -14.77 11.83
C VAL A 121 0.96 -16.07 12.59
N ARG A 122 -0.17 -16.54 13.12
CA ARG A 122 -0.27 -17.80 13.86
C ARG A 122 -1.33 -18.69 13.24
N ASP A 123 -1.02 -19.97 13.14
CA ASP A 123 -1.97 -20.99 12.70
C ASP A 123 -2.80 -21.57 13.86
N ASP A 124 -3.81 -22.40 13.55
CA ASP A 124 -4.64 -23.08 14.55
C ASP A 124 -3.86 -24.04 15.46
N SER A 125 -2.69 -24.48 15.03
CA SER A 125 -1.78 -25.33 15.81
C SER A 125 -0.84 -24.54 16.73
N SER A 126 -1.01 -23.22 16.79
CA SER A 126 -0.18 -22.28 17.56
C SER A 126 1.25 -22.11 17.02
N ASN A 127 1.53 -22.52 15.79
CA ASN A 127 2.81 -22.21 15.18
C ASN A 127 2.78 -20.77 14.65
N GLU A 128 3.89 -20.05 14.85
CA GLU A 128 4.05 -18.70 14.37
C GLU A 128 4.96 -18.64 13.15
N TYR A 129 4.62 -17.73 12.25
CA TYR A 129 5.34 -17.53 11.00
C TYR A 129 5.56 -16.05 10.75
N GLU A 130 6.75 -15.73 10.28
CA GLU A 130 7.11 -14.42 9.76
C GLU A 130 6.75 -14.35 8.28
N VAL A 131 5.92 -13.40 7.91
CA VAL A 131 5.50 -13.14 6.53
C VAL A 131 6.09 -11.81 6.07
N TYR A 132 6.94 -11.87 5.07
CA TYR A 132 7.66 -10.72 4.50
C TYR A 132 6.99 -10.21 3.21
N MET A 133 7.17 -8.91 2.88
CA MET A 133 6.64 -8.30 1.65
C MET A 133 7.18 -8.92 0.37
N ASN A 134 8.35 -9.53 0.40
CA ASN A 134 8.94 -10.26 -0.73
C ASN A 134 8.37 -11.68 -0.92
N ASN A 135 7.23 -11.98 -0.29
CA ASN A 135 6.55 -13.28 -0.32
C ASN A 135 7.35 -14.45 0.30
N ILE A 136 8.30 -14.14 1.16
CA ILE A 136 9.01 -15.15 1.97
C ILE A 136 8.18 -15.40 3.24
N ILE A 137 7.97 -16.65 3.58
CA ILE A 137 7.35 -17.10 4.83
C ILE A 137 8.35 -18.02 5.53
N LYS A 138 8.63 -17.71 6.79
CA LYS A 138 9.54 -18.51 7.66
C LYS A 138 8.83 -18.84 8.95
N PRO A 139 9.15 -19.98 9.58
CA PRO A 139 8.80 -20.20 10.98
C PRO A 139 9.38 -19.06 11.82
N SER A 140 8.61 -18.56 12.78
CA SER A 140 9.11 -17.58 13.74
C SER A 140 9.90 -18.34 14.79
N ASP A 141 11.19 -18.03 14.89
CA ASP A 141 12.02 -18.53 15.98
C ASP A 141 11.67 -17.71 17.25
N GLY A 142 10.78 -18.27 18.08
CA GLY A 142 10.35 -17.67 19.35
C GLY A 142 11.46 -17.59 20.40
#